data_522a04be24972967ec8dacdc4d831536
#
_entry.id   522a04be24972967ec8dacdc4d831536
#
_cell.length_a   1.000
_cell.length_b   1.000
_cell.length_c   1.000
_cell.angle_alpha   90.00
_cell.angle_beta   90.00
_cell.angle_gamma   90.00
#
_symmetry.space_group_name_H-M   'P 1'
#
loop_
_entity.id
_entity.type
_entity.pdbx_description
1 polymer ?
#
loop_
_entity_poly.entity_id
_entity_poly.type
_entity_poly.pdbx_seq_one_letter_code
_entity_poly.pdbx_strand_id
1 'polypeptide(L)'
;MLSEFDLIKQYFQRPQTGRAVLGIGDDCALLAPSPGMQLAISCDMLVEGRHFFAGADPRMLGHKSLAVNLSDLAAMGATPRAFTLALSLPSADRGWLEGFSAGLFALADEHQCELVGGDTTKGPLNICITIFG
;
A
#
# COMPACT_ATOMS: atom_id res chain seq x y z
N MET A 1 4.49 23.16 2.10
CA MET A 1 3.83 21.97 2.69
C MET A 1 3.16 21.17 1.61
N LEU A 2 3.33 19.86 1.63
CA LEU A 2 2.70 18.98 0.65
C LEU A 2 1.20 18.83 0.97
N SER A 3 0.34 19.03 -0.02
CA SER A 3 -1.05 18.64 0.08
C SER A 3 -1.16 17.09 0.01
N GLU A 4 -2.34 16.55 0.36
CA GLU A 4 -2.58 15.10 0.22
C GLU A 4 -2.37 14.64 -1.23
N PHE A 5 -2.87 15.40 -2.20
CA PHE A 5 -2.73 15.06 -3.62
C PHE A 5 -1.28 15.13 -4.08
N ASP A 6 -0.53 16.14 -3.65
CA ASP A 6 0.89 16.27 -3.98
C ASP A 6 1.70 15.10 -3.39
N LEU A 7 1.40 14.72 -2.16
CA LEU A 7 2.03 13.60 -1.48
C LEU A 7 1.78 12.30 -2.22
N ILE A 8 0.54 12.05 -2.59
CA ILE A 8 0.15 10.84 -3.34
C ILE A 8 0.88 10.82 -4.68
N LYS A 9 0.86 11.93 -5.41
CA LYS A 9 1.50 12.03 -6.71
C LYS A 9 3.00 11.82 -6.64
N GLN A 10 3.65 12.40 -5.65
CA GLN A 10 5.10 12.36 -5.53
C GLN A 10 5.62 11.00 -5.04
N TYR A 11 4.95 10.36 -4.08
CA TYR A 11 5.48 9.18 -3.41
C TYR A 11 4.77 7.88 -3.76
N PHE A 12 3.53 7.91 -4.19
CA PHE A 12 2.73 6.70 -4.37
C PHE A 12 2.18 6.49 -5.76
N GLN A 13 1.98 7.53 -6.56
CA GLN A 13 1.49 7.38 -7.92
C GLN A 13 2.63 6.99 -8.85
N ARG A 14 2.48 5.84 -9.52
CA ARG A 14 3.46 5.27 -10.43
C ARG A 14 2.79 4.94 -11.77
N PRO A 15 3.55 4.75 -12.86
CA PRO A 15 2.98 4.28 -14.10
C PRO A 15 2.21 2.97 -13.88
N GLN A 16 1.03 2.86 -14.48
CA GLN A 16 0.21 1.67 -14.38
C GLN A 16 0.88 0.51 -15.13
N THR A 17 0.83 -0.67 -14.53
CA THR A 17 1.46 -1.89 -15.08
C THR A 17 0.46 -2.75 -15.86
N GLY A 18 -0.81 -2.36 -15.89
CA GLY A 18 -1.87 -3.13 -16.55
C GLY A 18 -2.54 -4.18 -15.67
N ARG A 19 -2.14 -4.31 -14.40
CA ARG A 19 -2.79 -5.24 -13.47
C ARG A 19 -4.16 -4.76 -13.03
N ALA A 20 -4.34 -3.45 -12.95
CA ALA A 20 -5.63 -2.82 -12.72
C ALA A 20 -6.17 -2.28 -14.04
N VAL A 21 -7.48 -2.31 -14.20
CA VAL A 21 -8.17 -1.66 -15.31
C VAL A 21 -8.07 -0.14 -15.16
N LEU A 22 -8.16 0.34 -13.91
CA LEU A 22 -7.99 1.74 -13.54
C LEU A 22 -7.31 1.79 -12.17
N GLY A 23 -6.27 2.59 -12.04
CA GLY A 23 -5.50 2.75 -10.82
C GLY A 23 -5.65 4.11 -10.16
N ILE A 24 -4.55 4.59 -9.56
CA ILE A 24 -4.50 5.87 -8.84
C ILE A 24 -4.79 7.03 -9.78
N GLY A 25 -5.50 8.03 -9.27
CA GLY A 25 -5.80 9.27 -10.00
C GLY A 25 -7.28 9.45 -10.30
N ASP A 26 -8.11 8.52 -9.84
CA ASP A 26 -9.56 8.57 -10.02
C ASP A 26 -10.28 8.28 -8.71
N ASP A 27 -11.61 8.34 -8.70
CA ASP A 27 -12.42 8.16 -7.49
C ASP A 27 -12.30 6.75 -6.91
N CYS A 28 -12.06 5.76 -7.76
CA CYS A 28 -11.81 4.40 -7.33
C CYS A 28 -10.92 3.66 -8.32
N ALA A 29 -10.39 2.52 -7.90
CA ALA A 29 -9.71 1.60 -8.79
C ALA A 29 -10.71 0.60 -9.38
N LEU A 30 -10.40 0.07 -10.55
CA LEU A 30 -11.16 -1.00 -11.18
C LEU A 30 -10.24 -2.19 -11.39
N LEU A 31 -10.64 -3.35 -10.86
CA LEU A 31 -9.93 -4.60 -11.03
C LEU A 31 -10.84 -5.59 -11.76
N ALA A 32 -10.28 -6.28 -12.76
CA ALA A 32 -10.98 -7.37 -13.43
C ALA A 32 -10.30 -8.69 -13.03
N PRO A 33 -10.98 -9.62 -12.34
CA PRO A 33 -10.42 -10.92 -12.07
C PRO A 33 -10.22 -11.70 -13.38
N SER A 34 -9.23 -12.60 -13.40
CA SER A 34 -9.04 -13.47 -14.55
C SER A 34 -10.27 -14.35 -14.76
N PRO A 35 -10.62 -14.70 -16.00
CA PRO A 35 -11.79 -15.56 -16.28
C PRO A 35 -11.73 -16.85 -15.47
N GLY A 36 -12.85 -17.19 -14.82
CA GLY A 36 -12.97 -18.40 -14.01
C GLY A 36 -12.29 -18.34 -12.65
N MET A 37 -11.76 -17.18 -12.25
CA MET A 37 -11.06 -17.00 -10.99
C MET A 37 -11.88 -16.15 -10.02
N GLN A 38 -11.56 -16.25 -8.74
CA GLN A 38 -12.13 -15.41 -7.69
C GLN A 38 -11.04 -14.52 -7.13
N LEU A 39 -11.40 -13.36 -6.60
CA LEU A 39 -10.49 -12.50 -5.87
C LEU A 39 -10.47 -12.91 -4.40
N ALA A 40 -9.27 -13.13 -3.87
CA ALA A 40 -9.04 -13.20 -2.43
C ALA A 40 -8.72 -11.80 -1.93
N ILE A 41 -9.33 -11.40 -0.82
CA ILE A 41 -9.20 -10.06 -0.27
C ILE A 41 -8.82 -10.17 1.20
N SER A 42 -7.76 -9.46 1.61
CA SER A 42 -7.33 -9.39 3.01
C SER A 42 -6.96 -7.97 3.38
N CYS A 43 -7.10 -7.62 4.65
CA CYS A 43 -6.81 -6.28 5.14
C CYS A 43 -6.14 -6.36 6.50
N ASP A 44 -5.02 -5.64 6.66
CA ASP A 44 -4.30 -5.51 7.92
C ASP A 44 -4.03 -4.06 8.24
N MET A 45 -4.14 -3.73 9.53
CA MET A 45 -3.89 -2.40 10.06
C MET A 45 -2.70 -2.45 11.00
N LEU A 46 -1.72 -1.56 10.80
CA LEU A 46 -0.57 -1.40 11.69
C LEU A 46 -0.66 -0.07 12.40
N VAL A 47 -0.67 -0.11 13.73
CA VAL A 47 -0.81 1.07 14.60
C VAL A 47 0.46 1.28 15.38
N GLU A 48 0.99 2.51 15.36
CA GLU A 48 2.17 2.89 16.14
C GLU A 48 1.93 2.66 17.62
N GLY A 49 2.91 2.08 18.30
CA GLY A 49 2.83 1.74 19.71
C GLY A 49 2.19 0.37 19.97
N ARG A 50 1.54 -0.21 18.96
CA ARG A 50 0.92 -1.53 19.06
C ARG A 50 1.63 -2.58 18.19
N HIS A 51 1.86 -2.26 16.92
CA HIS A 51 2.46 -3.17 15.94
C HIS A 51 3.89 -2.81 15.60
N PHE A 52 4.31 -1.60 15.90
CA PHE A 52 5.67 -1.12 15.72
C PHE A 52 5.96 0.02 16.70
N PHE A 53 7.22 0.26 16.99
CA PHE A 53 7.64 1.32 17.91
C PHE A 53 7.63 2.68 17.23
N ALA A 54 7.40 3.74 18.01
CA ALA A 54 7.64 5.10 17.56
C ALA A 54 9.10 5.22 17.13
N GLY A 55 9.36 5.88 16.00
CA GLY A 55 10.72 5.99 15.47
C GLY A 55 11.23 4.76 14.71
N ALA A 56 10.37 3.79 14.42
CA ALA A 56 10.74 2.64 13.59
C ALA A 56 11.26 3.10 12.23
N ASP A 57 12.23 2.37 11.67
CA ASP A 57 12.78 2.67 10.37
C ASP A 57 11.68 2.63 9.30
N PRO A 58 11.42 3.75 8.60
CA PRO A 58 10.32 3.80 7.62
C PRO A 58 10.48 2.81 6.48
N ARG A 59 11.70 2.53 6.03
CA ARG A 59 11.92 1.55 4.96
C ARG A 59 11.51 0.15 5.39
N MET A 60 11.89 -0.27 6.59
CA MET A 60 11.48 -1.55 7.15
C MET A 60 9.98 -1.61 7.40
N LEU A 61 9.41 -0.49 7.81
CA LEU A 61 7.97 -0.39 8.06
C LEU A 61 7.17 -0.51 6.77
N GLY A 62 7.63 0.10 5.67
CA GLY A 62 7.02 -0.06 4.35
C GLY A 62 7.04 -1.51 3.89
N HIS A 63 8.17 -2.19 4.08
CA HIS A 63 8.29 -3.62 3.78
C HIS A 63 7.32 -4.46 4.60
N LYS A 64 7.33 -4.28 5.92
CA LYS A 64 6.48 -5.03 6.85
C LYS A 64 5.00 -4.85 6.54
N SER A 65 4.58 -3.62 6.24
CA SER A 65 3.18 -3.30 5.99
C SER A 65 2.59 -4.11 4.83
N LEU A 66 3.37 -4.31 3.78
CA LEU A 66 2.94 -5.13 2.65
C LEU A 66 3.17 -6.63 2.90
N ALA A 67 4.28 -6.99 3.54
CA ALA A 67 4.64 -8.38 3.77
C ALA A 67 3.58 -9.15 4.54
N VAL A 68 2.98 -8.55 5.58
CA VAL A 68 1.92 -9.21 6.35
C VAL A 68 0.69 -9.52 5.51
N ASN A 69 0.37 -8.66 4.55
CA ASN A 69 -0.74 -8.87 3.62
C ASN A 69 -0.41 -9.92 2.56
N LEU A 70 0.81 -9.90 2.04
CA LEU A 70 1.28 -10.93 1.09
C LEU A 70 1.24 -12.33 1.74
N SER A 71 1.61 -12.40 3.01
CA SER A 71 1.57 -13.64 3.77
C SER A 71 0.16 -14.22 3.86
N ASP A 72 -0.84 -13.37 4.08
CA ASP A 72 -2.24 -13.81 4.16
C ASP A 72 -2.74 -14.36 2.81
N LEU A 73 -2.37 -13.72 1.71
CA LEU A 73 -2.70 -14.25 0.38
C LEU A 73 -2.00 -15.57 0.10
N ALA A 74 -0.72 -15.68 0.47
CA ALA A 74 0.04 -16.92 0.29
C ALA A 74 -0.61 -18.08 1.04
N ALA A 75 -1.11 -17.84 2.25
CA ALA A 75 -1.80 -18.85 3.04
C ALA A 75 -3.06 -19.38 2.36
N MET A 76 -3.67 -18.59 1.47
CA MET A 76 -4.85 -18.98 0.70
C MET A 76 -4.52 -19.48 -0.72
N GLY A 77 -3.22 -19.56 -1.05
CA GLY A 77 -2.79 -19.95 -2.39
C GLY A 77 -3.09 -18.92 -3.46
N ALA A 78 -3.36 -17.67 -3.07
CA ALA A 78 -3.67 -16.60 -4.00
C ALA A 78 -2.41 -15.93 -4.54
N THR A 79 -2.46 -15.48 -5.78
CA THR A 79 -1.37 -14.73 -6.42
C THR A 79 -1.62 -13.24 -6.22
N PRO A 80 -0.73 -12.49 -5.56
CA PRO A 80 -0.91 -11.05 -5.35
C PRO A 80 -1.08 -10.30 -6.68
N ARG A 81 -2.02 -9.37 -6.74
CA ARG A 81 -2.29 -8.58 -7.94
C ARG A 81 -2.24 -7.09 -7.66
N ALA A 82 -2.93 -6.63 -6.64
CA ALA A 82 -3.08 -5.22 -6.35
C ALA A 82 -3.33 -4.99 -4.86
N PHE A 83 -3.08 -3.76 -4.41
CA PHE A 83 -3.39 -3.36 -3.05
C PHE A 83 -3.78 -1.89 -2.97
N THR A 84 -4.47 -1.54 -1.91
CA THR A 84 -4.75 -0.15 -1.55
C THR A 84 -4.03 0.18 -0.24
N LEU A 85 -3.68 1.45 -0.05
CA LEU A 85 -3.00 1.93 1.15
C LEU A 85 -3.77 3.11 1.73
N ALA A 86 -4.30 2.94 2.93
CA ALA A 86 -4.86 4.03 3.72
C ALA A 86 -3.83 4.40 4.79
N LEU A 87 -3.35 5.63 4.75
CA LEU A 87 -2.22 6.09 5.56
C LEU A 87 -2.62 7.34 6.33
N SER A 88 -2.47 7.30 7.66
CA SER A 88 -2.58 8.46 8.53
C SER A 88 -1.19 8.84 9.00
N LEU A 89 -0.82 10.12 8.84
CA LEU A 89 0.50 10.65 9.17
C LEU A 89 0.40 11.87 10.08
N PRO A 90 1.24 11.96 11.14
CA PRO A 90 1.28 13.17 11.96
C PRO A 90 1.73 14.40 11.18
N SER A 91 2.63 14.19 10.21
CA SER A 91 3.15 15.25 9.33
C SER A 91 3.64 14.65 8.03
N ALA A 92 3.74 15.47 6.98
CA ALA A 92 4.27 15.06 5.69
C ALA A 92 5.81 15.16 5.71
N ASP A 93 6.47 14.27 6.44
CA ASP A 93 7.92 14.19 6.55
C ASP A 93 8.49 13.53 5.30
N ARG A 94 9.27 14.28 4.52
CA ARG A 94 9.83 13.79 3.24
C ARG A 94 10.76 12.60 3.44
N GLY A 95 11.63 12.63 4.46
CA GLY A 95 12.55 11.53 4.74
C GLY A 95 11.82 10.24 5.10
N TRP A 96 10.79 10.37 5.92
CA TRP A 96 9.95 9.23 6.28
C TRP A 96 9.23 8.66 5.06
N LEU A 97 8.63 9.53 4.25
CA LEU A 97 7.90 9.12 3.04
C LEU A 97 8.80 8.46 2.00
N GLU A 98 10.01 8.98 1.80
CA GLU A 98 10.99 8.37 0.89
C GLU A 98 11.36 6.96 1.35
N GLY A 99 11.65 6.78 2.62
CA GLY A 99 12.00 5.47 3.18
C GLY A 99 10.83 4.50 3.11
N PHE A 100 9.67 4.93 3.56
CA PHE A 100 8.47 4.09 3.58
C PHE A 100 8.09 3.63 2.16
N SER A 101 7.99 4.56 1.23
CA SER A 101 7.63 4.23 -0.16
C SER A 101 8.69 3.35 -0.83
N ALA A 102 9.98 3.58 -0.55
CA ALA A 102 11.04 2.74 -1.08
C ALA A 102 10.92 1.29 -0.60
N GLY A 103 10.69 1.07 0.68
CA GLY A 103 10.52 -0.27 1.24
C GLY A 103 9.26 -0.96 0.73
N LEU A 104 8.17 -0.22 0.67
CA LEU A 104 6.88 -0.70 0.18
C LEU A 104 6.99 -1.16 -1.28
N PHE A 105 7.51 -0.31 -2.15
CA PHE A 105 7.56 -0.59 -3.58
C PHE A 105 8.62 -1.62 -3.96
N ALA A 106 9.72 -1.71 -3.22
CA ALA A 106 10.71 -2.76 -3.45
C ALA A 106 10.06 -4.15 -3.33
N LEU A 107 9.25 -4.34 -2.31
CA LEU A 107 8.54 -5.60 -2.10
C LEU A 107 7.37 -5.76 -3.08
N ALA A 108 6.63 -4.70 -3.35
CA ALA A 108 5.53 -4.72 -4.31
C ALA A 108 6.01 -5.13 -5.71
N ASP A 109 7.13 -4.57 -6.15
CA ASP A 109 7.72 -4.88 -7.46
C ASP A 109 8.20 -6.33 -7.53
N GLU A 110 8.80 -6.83 -6.46
CA GLU A 110 9.25 -8.22 -6.37
C GLU A 110 8.10 -9.20 -6.59
N HIS A 111 6.93 -8.89 -6.07
CA HIS A 111 5.72 -9.72 -6.18
C HIS A 111 4.78 -9.29 -7.29
N GLN A 112 5.17 -8.29 -8.07
CA GLN A 112 4.34 -7.74 -9.16
C GLN A 112 2.94 -7.33 -8.66
N CYS A 113 2.88 -6.74 -7.46
CA CYS A 113 1.65 -6.30 -6.83
C CYS A 113 1.55 -4.77 -6.96
N GLU A 114 0.47 -4.27 -7.56
CA GLU A 114 0.34 -2.86 -7.91
C GLU A 114 -0.46 -2.10 -6.87
N LEU A 115 0.05 -0.92 -6.45
CA LEU A 115 -0.73 0.01 -5.64
C LEU A 115 -1.75 0.71 -6.54
N VAL A 116 -3.04 0.50 -6.27
CA VAL A 116 -4.12 0.97 -7.16
C VAL A 116 -4.99 2.06 -6.55
N GLY A 117 -4.86 2.32 -5.28
CA GLY A 117 -5.67 3.34 -4.62
C GLY A 117 -5.39 3.42 -3.13
N GLY A 118 -6.23 4.18 -2.44
CA GLY A 118 -6.14 4.35 -1.00
C GLY A 118 -6.49 5.76 -0.57
N ASP A 119 -5.97 6.15 0.57
CA ASP A 119 -6.23 7.45 1.17
C ASP A 119 -5.02 7.90 2.00
N THR A 120 -4.83 9.20 2.11
CA THR A 120 -3.82 9.77 2.98
C THR A 120 -4.43 10.93 3.75
N THR A 121 -4.30 10.90 5.06
CA THR A 121 -4.83 11.94 5.93
C THR A 121 -3.83 12.31 7.02
N LYS A 122 -4.07 13.43 7.69
CA LYS A 122 -3.28 13.85 8.84
C LYS A 122 -3.90 13.26 10.11
N GLY A 123 -3.07 12.65 10.94
CA GLY A 123 -3.50 12.05 12.19
C GLY A 123 -2.41 11.19 12.80
N PRO A 124 -2.71 10.44 13.86
CA PRO A 124 -1.75 9.49 14.42
C PRO A 124 -1.29 8.49 13.36
N LEU A 125 -0.01 8.09 13.42
CA LEU A 125 0.55 7.18 12.43
C LEU A 125 -0.16 5.83 12.43
N ASN A 126 -0.77 5.51 11.30
CA ASN A 126 -1.54 4.31 11.10
C ASN A 126 -1.45 3.90 9.64
N ILE A 127 -1.20 2.62 9.39
CA ILE A 127 -1.01 2.09 8.04
C ILE A 127 -2.00 0.95 7.85
N CYS A 128 -2.88 1.10 6.87
CA CYS A 128 -3.87 0.06 6.55
C CYS A 128 -3.76 -0.31 5.08
N ILE A 129 -3.47 -1.57 4.82
CA ILE A 129 -3.38 -2.10 3.45
C ILE A 129 -4.48 -3.13 3.26
N THR A 130 -5.20 -3.01 2.15
CA THR A 130 -6.13 -4.03 1.66
C THR A 130 -5.52 -4.61 0.39
N ILE A 131 -5.33 -5.92 0.36
CA ILE A 131 -4.69 -6.62 -0.75
C ILE A 131 -5.66 -7.53 -1.47
N PHE A 132 -5.47 -7.63 -2.79
CA PHE A 132 -6.31 -8.40 -3.70
C PHE A 132 -5.45 -9.36 -4.51
N GLY A 133 -5.91 -10.59 -4.61
CA GLY A 133 -5.18 -11.59 -5.40
C GLY A 133 -5.97 -12.81 -5.83
#